data_f01467289dddcc639a26d3b40b4a7934
#
_entry.id   f01467289dddcc639a26d3b40b4a7934
#
_cell.length_a   1.000
_cell.length_b   1.000
_cell.length_c   1.000
_cell.angle_alpha   90.00
_cell.angle_beta   90.00
_cell.angle_gamma   90.00
#
_symmetry.space_group_name_H-M   'P 1'
#
loop_
_entity.id
_entity.type
_entity.pdbx_description
1 polymer ?
#
loop_
_entity_poly.entity_id
_entity_poly.type
_entity_poly.pdbx_seq_one_letter_code
_entity_poly.pdbx_strand_id
1 'polypeptide(L)'
;YAFIYTMYLKRATPQNIVIGGLAGAAPPLLGWTAVTGEIHHNALLLVLIIFAWTPPHFWALAVHRKDEYAKADIPMLPVTHGEKYTKIHIFLYTLILLVVSVMPFLTGMLGWLYLVGALSLGIGFIFWSVIMLYSEGGDSGMKTFNYSIVYLISLFCIMLLDHYAITSSYPF
;
A
#
# COMPACT_ATOMS: atom_id res chain seq x y z
N TYR A 1 8.54 13.39 -11.07
CA TYR A 1 7.61 13.62 -9.97
C TYR A 1 7.33 15.11 -9.73
N ALA A 2 8.36 15.95 -9.53
CA ALA A 2 8.19 17.37 -9.18
C ALA A 2 7.45 18.16 -10.28
N PHE A 3 7.82 18.06 -11.53
CA PHE A 3 7.21 18.86 -12.62
C PHE A 3 5.86 18.31 -13.07
N ILE A 4 5.79 17.04 -13.46
CA ILE A 4 4.57 16.47 -14.08
C ILE A 4 3.50 16.18 -13.02
N TYR A 5 3.87 15.49 -11.93
CA TYR A 5 2.91 15.10 -10.90
C TYR A 5 2.44 16.30 -10.06
N THR A 6 3.37 17.06 -9.49
CA THR A 6 3.01 18.12 -8.53
C THR A 6 2.35 19.32 -9.21
N MET A 7 2.80 19.71 -10.40
CA MET A 7 2.26 20.89 -11.09
C MET A 7 0.97 20.63 -11.86
N TYR A 8 0.82 19.43 -12.48
CA TYR A 8 -0.30 19.12 -13.35
C TYR A 8 -1.21 18.02 -12.78
N LEU A 9 -0.70 16.81 -12.55
CA LEU A 9 -1.52 15.65 -12.26
C LEU A 9 -2.23 15.71 -10.90
N LYS A 10 -1.60 16.31 -9.89
CA LYS A 10 -2.17 16.42 -8.54
C LYS A 10 -3.51 17.16 -8.52
N ARG A 11 -3.70 18.13 -9.43
CA ARG A 11 -4.92 18.94 -9.55
C ARG A 11 -5.81 18.53 -10.75
N ALA A 12 -5.29 17.73 -11.69
CA ALA A 12 -5.97 17.39 -12.92
C ALA A 12 -6.84 16.14 -12.81
N THR A 13 -6.57 15.22 -11.87
CA THR A 13 -7.26 13.93 -11.81
C THR A 13 -7.43 13.40 -10.39
N PRO A 14 -8.59 12.77 -10.08
CA PRO A 14 -8.80 12.04 -8.82
C PRO A 14 -7.90 10.80 -8.68
N GLN A 15 -7.28 10.34 -9.76
CA GLN A 15 -6.31 9.23 -9.78
C GLN A 15 -4.88 9.69 -9.39
N ASN A 16 -4.73 10.92 -8.91
CA ASN A 16 -3.45 11.50 -8.50
C ASN A 16 -2.67 10.61 -7.52
N ILE A 17 -3.38 9.94 -6.58
CA ILE A 17 -2.77 9.03 -5.61
C ILE A 17 -2.18 7.78 -6.30
N VAL A 18 -2.91 7.19 -7.25
CA VAL A 18 -2.43 5.99 -7.96
C VAL A 18 -1.20 6.33 -8.79
N ILE A 19 -1.25 7.42 -9.57
CA ILE A 19 -0.14 7.84 -10.42
C ILE A 19 1.08 8.26 -9.58
N GLY A 20 0.86 9.05 -8.51
CA GLY A 20 1.92 9.45 -7.57
C GLY A 20 2.50 8.28 -6.77
N GLY A 21 1.68 7.27 -6.50
CA GLY A 21 2.07 6.04 -5.80
C GLY A 21 3.17 5.25 -6.53
N LEU A 22 3.21 5.31 -7.87
CA LEU A 22 4.26 4.64 -8.64
C LEU A 22 5.65 5.21 -8.32
N ALA A 23 5.77 6.53 -8.22
CA ALA A 23 7.04 7.16 -7.84
C ALA A 23 7.39 6.90 -6.36
N GLY A 24 6.38 6.90 -5.47
CA GLY A 24 6.56 6.54 -4.04
C GLY A 24 6.94 5.08 -3.82
N ALA A 25 6.64 4.19 -4.75
CA ALA A 25 6.99 2.77 -4.69
C ALA A 25 8.38 2.45 -5.25
N ALA A 26 9.08 3.40 -5.85
CA ALA A 26 10.39 3.17 -6.47
C ALA A 26 11.57 2.89 -5.50
N PRO A 27 11.61 3.35 -4.24
CA PRO A 27 12.77 3.19 -3.35
C PRO A 27 13.29 1.75 -3.21
N PRO A 28 12.48 0.69 -3.06
CA PRO A 28 13.00 -0.68 -3.00
C PRO A 28 13.76 -1.10 -4.27
N LEU A 29 13.28 -0.71 -5.44
CA LEU A 29 13.96 -0.99 -6.70
C LEU A 29 15.32 -0.27 -6.77
N LEU A 30 15.34 1.01 -6.36
CA LEU A 30 16.58 1.80 -6.35
C LEU A 30 17.59 1.22 -5.36
N GLY A 31 17.15 0.81 -4.16
CA GLY A 31 18.01 0.16 -3.19
C GLY A 31 18.56 -1.18 -3.70
N TRP A 32 17.71 -2.00 -4.33
CA TRP A 32 18.12 -3.26 -4.93
C TRP A 32 19.16 -3.08 -6.02
N THR A 33 18.87 -2.21 -7.00
CA THR A 33 19.78 -1.95 -8.13
C THR A 33 21.08 -1.29 -7.70
N ALA A 34 21.07 -0.49 -6.64
CA ALA A 34 22.31 0.12 -6.10
C ALA A 34 23.28 -0.93 -5.55
N VAL A 35 22.78 -2.06 -5.04
CA VAL A 35 23.60 -3.14 -4.48
C VAL A 35 23.98 -4.18 -5.53
N THR A 36 23.02 -4.58 -6.38
CA THR A 36 23.20 -5.70 -7.32
C THR A 36 23.63 -5.27 -8.72
N GLY A 37 23.40 -4.00 -9.08
CA GLY A 37 23.62 -3.49 -10.45
C GLY A 37 22.54 -3.88 -11.46
N GLU A 38 21.54 -4.69 -11.05
CA GLU A 38 20.55 -5.28 -11.95
C GLU A 38 19.10 -5.07 -11.47
N ILE A 39 18.16 -5.00 -12.42
CA ILE A 39 16.74 -5.01 -12.15
C ILE A 39 16.27 -6.47 -12.00
N HIS A 40 15.96 -6.89 -10.78
CA HIS A 40 15.51 -8.24 -10.48
C HIS A 40 14.00 -8.29 -10.24
N HIS A 41 13.34 -9.40 -10.60
CA HIS A 41 11.88 -9.56 -10.41
C HIS A 41 11.45 -9.45 -8.93
N ASN A 42 12.31 -9.87 -7.98
CA ASN A 42 12.04 -9.71 -6.55
C ASN A 42 11.93 -8.24 -6.14
N ALA A 43 12.79 -7.36 -6.69
CA ALA A 43 12.70 -5.93 -6.45
C ALA A 43 11.38 -5.34 -6.99
N LEU A 44 10.91 -5.82 -8.15
CA LEU A 44 9.62 -5.42 -8.71
C LEU A 44 8.43 -5.87 -7.87
N LEU A 45 8.51 -7.04 -7.19
CA LEU A 45 7.49 -7.46 -6.22
C LEU A 45 7.39 -6.50 -5.03
N LEU A 46 8.53 -6.01 -4.51
CA LEU A 46 8.53 -5.01 -3.43
C LEU A 46 7.89 -3.70 -3.88
N VAL A 47 8.22 -3.24 -5.09
CA VAL A 47 7.57 -2.06 -5.71
C VAL A 47 6.06 -2.28 -5.81
N LEU A 48 5.63 -3.45 -6.27
CA LEU A 48 4.21 -3.77 -6.47
C LEU A 48 3.43 -3.78 -5.15
N ILE A 49 4.03 -4.29 -4.05
CA ILE A 49 3.43 -4.25 -2.72
C ILE A 49 3.19 -2.80 -2.28
N ILE A 50 4.21 -1.93 -2.36
CA ILE A 50 4.07 -0.53 -1.95
C ILE A 50 3.10 0.21 -2.87
N PHE A 51 3.13 -0.07 -4.17
CA PHE A 51 2.21 0.53 -5.13
C PHE A 51 0.75 0.15 -4.83
N ALA A 52 0.46 -1.14 -4.59
CA ALA A 52 -0.89 -1.62 -4.24
C ALA A 52 -1.35 -1.11 -2.86
N TRP A 53 -0.42 -0.88 -1.92
CA TRP A 53 -0.69 -0.33 -0.60
C TRP A 53 -1.03 1.16 -0.63
N THR A 54 -0.46 1.92 -1.57
CA THR A 54 -0.58 3.38 -1.62
C THR A 54 -2.04 3.88 -1.72
N PRO A 55 -2.91 3.37 -2.62
CA PRO A 55 -4.28 3.84 -2.71
C PRO A 55 -5.12 3.63 -1.45
N PRO A 56 -5.22 2.43 -0.85
CA PRO A 56 -6.03 2.22 0.34
C PRO A 56 -5.52 3.04 1.54
N HIS A 57 -4.20 3.26 1.65
CA HIS A 57 -3.60 4.11 2.67
C HIS A 57 -4.04 5.58 2.54
N PHE A 58 -3.75 6.20 1.40
CA PHE A 58 -4.04 7.63 1.22
C PHE A 58 -5.54 7.94 1.09
N TRP A 59 -6.33 7.07 0.47
CA TRP A 59 -7.76 7.29 0.38
C TRP A 59 -8.46 7.14 1.73
N ALA A 60 -7.99 6.29 2.64
CA ALA A 60 -8.49 6.21 4.00
C ALA A 60 -8.29 7.55 4.74
N LEU A 61 -7.12 8.17 4.61
CA LEU A 61 -6.86 9.50 5.11
C LEU A 61 -7.72 10.56 4.42
N ALA A 62 -7.90 10.45 3.10
CA ALA A 62 -8.70 11.40 2.33
C ALA A 62 -10.19 11.36 2.69
N VAL A 63 -10.74 10.20 3.07
CA VAL A 63 -12.11 10.09 3.61
C VAL A 63 -12.21 10.81 4.94
N HIS A 64 -11.22 10.63 5.84
CA HIS A 64 -11.22 11.31 7.14
C HIS A 64 -11.07 12.84 7.01
N ARG A 65 -10.26 13.32 6.07
CA ARG A 65 -9.98 14.76 5.83
C ARG A 65 -10.70 15.33 4.63
N LYS A 66 -11.86 14.79 4.27
CA LYS A 66 -12.61 15.16 3.06
C LYS A 66 -12.87 16.65 2.98
N ASP A 67 -13.33 17.27 4.08
CA ASP A 67 -13.69 18.69 4.11
C ASP A 67 -12.46 19.61 3.97
N GLU A 68 -11.30 19.19 4.48
CA GLU A 68 -10.05 19.92 4.31
C GLU A 68 -9.61 19.93 2.84
N TYR A 69 -9.71 18.77 2.17
CA TYR A 69 -9.38 18.66 0.74
C TYR A 69 -10.36 19.41 -0.16
N ALA A 70 -11.65 19.43 0.20
CA ALA A 70 -12.65 20.20 -0.51
C ALA A 70 -12.38 21.71 -0.40
N LYS A 71 -12.01 22.21 0.77
CA LYS A 71 -11.65 23.62 0.99
C LYS A 71 -10.37 24.04 0.25
N ALA A 72 -9.47 23.11 0.00
CA ALA A 72 -8.20 23.34 -0.70
C ALA A 72 -8.30 23.15 -2.21
N ASP A 73 -9.49 22.90 -2.78
CA ASP A 73 -9.74 22.60 -4.20
C ASP A 73 -8.87 21.45 -4.75
N ILE A 74 -8.57 20.46 -3.89
CA ILE A 74 -7.82 19.28 -4.29
C ILE A 74 -8.80 18.15 -4.67
N PRO A 75 -8.81 17.67 -5.93
CA PRO A 75 -9.77 16.69 -6.42
C PRO A 75 -9.46 15.27 -5.93
N MET A 76 -9.52 15.06 -4.61
CA MET A 76 -9.39 13.73 -4.03
C MET A 76 -10.62 12.88 -4.34
N LEU A 77 -10.44 11.55 -4.41
CA LEU A 77 -11.51 10.62 -4.78
C LEU A 77 -12.80 10.79 -3.93
N PRO A 78 -12.74 10.95 -2.59
CA PRO A 78 -13.96 11.18 -1.79
C PRO A 78 -14.62 12.54 -2.02
N VAL A 79 -13.88 13.54 -2.53
CA VAL A 79 -14.42 14.87 -2.88
C VAL A 79 -15.16 14.80 -4.21
N THR A 80 -14.58 14.12 -5.21
CA THR A 80 -15.09 14.09 -6.59
C THR A 80 -16.15 13.02 -6.81
N HIS A 81 -16.00 11.83 -6.25
CA HIS A 81 -16.90 10.67 -6.47
C HIS A 81 -17.66 10.23 -5.20
N GLY A 82 -17.43 10.92 -4.08
CA GLY A 82 -18.09 10.63 -2.82
C GLY A 82 -17.43 9.52 -1.99
N GLU A 83 -17.83 9.47 -0.71
CA GLU A 83 -17.21 8.56 0.27
C GLU A 83 -17.52 7.09 -0.01
N LYS A 84 -18.75 6.75 -0.36
CA LYS A 84 -19.16 5.37 -0.62
C LYS A 84 -18.34 4.74 -1.75
N TYR A 85 -18.17 5.47 -2.84
CA TYR A 85 -17.35 5.04 -3.96
C TYR A 85 -15.89 4.83 -3.54
N THR A 86 -15.33 5.76 -2.78
CA THR A 86 -13.96 5.66 -2.28
C THR A 86 -13.76 4.48 -1.33
N LYS A 87 -14.68 4.23 -0.40
CA LYS A 87 -14.64 3.10 0.53
C LYS A 87 -14.66 1.75 -0.19
N ILE A 88 -15.46 1.61 -1.26
CA ILE A 88 -15.47 0.41 -2.11
C ILE A 88 -14.09 0.21 -2.76
N HIS A 89 -13.48 1.27 -3.30
CA HIS A 89 -12.16 1.19 -3.92
C HIS A 89 -11.06 0.85 -2.91
N ILE A 90 -11.12 1.39 -1.69
CA ILE A 90 -10.22 1.00 -0.59
C ILE A 90 -10.33 -0.51 -0.34
N PHE A 91 -11.54 -1.04 -0.21
CA PHE A 91 -11.74 -2.47 -0.01
C PHE A 91 -11.18 -3.31 -1.17
N LEU A 92 -11.46 -2.94 -2.41
CA LEU A 92 -10.93 -3.66 -3.59
C LEU A 92 -9.40 -3.65 -3.64
N TYR A 93 -8.78 -2.50 -3.34
CA TYR A 93 -7.31 -2.42 -3.29
C TYR A 93 -6.69 -3.18 -2.13
N THR A 94 -7.39 -3.34 -0.98
CA THR A 94 -6.90 -4.22 0.09
C THR A 94 -6.93 -5.69 -0.32
N LEU A 95 -7.90 -6.12 -1.14
CA LEU A 95 -7.89 -7.48 -1.71
C LEU A 95 -6.74 -7.68 -2.70
N ILE A 96 -6.51 -6.71 -3.59
CA ILE A 96 -5.36 -6.73 -4.50
C ILE A 96 -4.05 -6.79 -3.70
N LEU A 97 -3.93 -5.97 -2.66
CA LEU A 97 -2.75 -5.94 -1.80
C LEU A 97 -2.50 -7.29 -1.12
N LEU A 98 -3.54 -7.97 -0.63
CA LEU A 98 -3.40 -9.31 -0.06
C LEU A 98 -2.82 -10.29 -1.09
N VAL A 99 -3.36 -10.31 -2.30
CA VAL A 99 -2.87 -11.19 -3.39
C VAL A 99 -1.42 -10.88 -3.71
N VAL A 100 -1.08 -9.60 -3.88
CA VAL A 100 0.29 -9.14 -4.18
C VAL A 100 1.25 -9.49 -3.05
N SER A 101 0.83 -9.39 -1.79
CA SER A 101 1.67 -9.69 -0.62
C SER A 101 1.93 -11.20 -0.44
N VAL A 102 1.16 -12.07 -1.08
CA VAL A 102 1.45 -13.52 -1.10
C VAL A 102 2.47 -13.89 -2.18
N MET A 103 2.64 -13.07 -3.21
CA MET A 103 3.53 -13.36 -4.34
C MET A 103 4.99 -13.65 -3.96
N PRO A 104 5.64 -12.95 -3.00
CA PRO A 104 7.01 -13.28 -2.60
C PRO A 104 7.19 -14.70 -2.09
N PHE A 105 6.18 -15.28 -1.46
CA PHE A 105 6.19 -16.70 -1.09
C PHE A 105 6.02 -17.60 -2.32
N LEU A 106 5.09 -17.30 -3.21
CA LEU A 106 4.82 -18.12 -4.42
C LEU A 106 5.99 -18.13 -5.39
N THR A 107 6.79 -17.07 -5.42
CA THR A 107 8.01 -16.99 -6.26
C THR A 107 9.24 -17.63 -5.61
N GLY A 108 9.12 -18.16 -4.39
CA GLY A 108 10.25 -18.71 -3.64
C GLY A 108 11.22 -17.68 -3.09
N MET A 109 10.86 -16.38 -3.11
CA MET A 109 11.67 -15.31 -2.54
C MET A 109 11.74 -15.40 -1.00
N LEU A 110 10.62 -15.79 -0.37
CA LEU A 110 10.45 -15.83 1.08
C LEU A 110 9.74 -17.13 1.52
N GLY A 111 9.88 -17.48 2.81
CA GLY A 111 9.38 -18.72 3.37
C GLY A 111 8.02 -18.61 4.07
N TRP A 112 7.73 -19.65 4.88
CA TRP A 112 6.45 -19.80 5.57
C TRP A 112 6.21 -18.75 6.66
N LEU A 113 7.25 -18.27 7.33
CA LEU A 113 7.14 -17.22 8.35
C LEU A 113 6.56 -15.95 7.74
N TYR A 114 7.10 -15.57 6.57
CA TYR A 114 6.57 -14.42 5.81
C TYR A 114 5.12 -14.65 5.38
N LEU A 115 4.78 -15.83 4.83
CA LEU A 115 3.41 -16.10 4.37
C LEU A 115 2.38 -15.96 5.48
N VAL A 116 2.64 -16.55 6.65
CA VAL A 116 1.73 -16.47 7.81
C VAL A 116 1.57 -15.00 8.25
N GLY A 117 2.66 -14.24 8.29
CA GLY A 117 2.62 -12.82 8.61
C GLY A 117 1.83 -12.01 7.58
N ALA A 118 2.07 -12.22 6.29
CA ALA A 118 1.39 -11.51 5.20
C ALA A 118 -0.13 -11.78 5.21
N LEU A 119 -0.54 -13.05 5.40
CA LEU A 119 -1.95 -13.42 5.50
C LEU A 119 -2.61 -12.79 6.75
N SER A 120 -1.96 -12.88 7.92
CA SER A 120 -2.50 -12.34 9.17
C SER A 120 -2.70 -10.83 9.09
N LEU A 121 -1.68 -10.11 8.62
CA LEU A 121 -1.72 -8.65 8.44
C LEU A 121 -2.74 -8.25 7.36
N GLY A 122 -2.80 -8.98 6.25
CA GLY A 122 -3.72 -8.72 5.15
C GLY A 122 -5.18 -8.92 5.55
N ILE A 123 -5.50 -10.00 6.29
CA ILE A 123 -6.85 -10.24 6.84
C ILE A 123 -7.24 -9.10 7.79
N GLY A 124 -6.32 -8.65 8.63
CA GLY A 124 -6.55 -7.49 9.50
C GLY A 124 -6.83 -6.21 8.71
N PHE A 125 -6.16 -5.99 7.57
CA PHE A 125 -6.42 -4.82 6.72
C PHE A 125 -7.79 -4.91 6.03
N ILE A 126 -8.16 -6.10 5.55
CA ILE A 126 -9.51 -6.36 5.02
C ILE A 126 -10.55 -6.10 6.09
N PHE A 127 -10.37 -6.58 7.32
CA PHE A 127 -11.27 -6.34 8.44
C PHE A 127 -11.52 -4.84 8.67
N TRP A 128 -10.46 -4.02 8.75
CA TRP A 128 -10.60 -2.57 8.91
C TRP A 128 -11.26 -1.90 7.70
N SER A 129 -10.95 -2.36 6.48
CA SER A 129 -11.59 -1.83 5.27
C SER A 129 -13.08 -2.16 5.18
N VAL A 130 -13.49 -3.34 5.67
CA VAL A 130 -14.90 -3.73 5.79
C VAL A 130 -15.62 -2.89 6.84
N ILE A 131 -15.03 -2.70 8.03
CA ILE A 131 -15.60 -1.81 9.04
C ILE A 131 -15.81 -0.41 8.45
N MET A 132 -14.81 0.11 7.74
CA MET A 132 -14.88 1.43 7.11
C MET A 132 -15.99 1.49 6.06
N LEU A 133 -16.23 0.40 5.30
CA LEU A 133 -17.26 0.34 4.26
C LEU A 133 -18.66 0.54 4.83
N TYR A 134 -18.94 -0.01 6.02
CA TYR A 134 -20.23 0.05 6.68
C TYR A 134 -20.37 1.17 7.72
N SER A 135 -19.27 1.82 8.10
CA SER A 135 -19.29 2.92 9.08
C SER A 135 -19.77 4.22 8.44
N GLU A 136 -20.56 4.99 9.18
CA GLU A 136 -20.86 6.38 8.90
C GLU A 136 -19.88 7.26 9.67
N GLY A 137 -19.22 8.21 8.98
CA GLY A 137 -18.27 9.16 9.58
C GLY A 137 -16.78 8.85 9.33
N GLY A 138 -15.94 9.86 9.61
CA GLY A 138 -14.51 9.86 9.26
C GLY A 138 -13.59 9.07 10.19
N ASP A 139 -14.04 8.68 11.40
CA ASP A 139 -13.19 8.02 12.40
C ASP A 139 -12.68 6.65 11.95
N SER A 140 -13.50 5.90 11.20
CA SER A 140 -13.09 4.62 10.61
C SER A 140 -11.98 4.79 9.57
N GLY A 141 -11.96 5.92 8.84
CA GLY A 141 -10.89 6.27 7.91
C GLY A 141 -9.54 6.41 8.61
N MET A 142 -9.49 7.12 9.73
CA MET A 142 -8.26 7.26 10.51
C MET A 142 -7.76 5.94 11.10
N LYS A 143 -8.66 5.08 11.58
CA LYS A 143 -8.30 3.74 12.08
C LYS A 143 -7.71 2.86 10.97
N THR A 144 -8.33 2.86 9.79
CA THR A 144 -7.84 2.13 8.60
C THR A 144 -6.50 2.69 8.13
N PHE A 145 -6.33 4.02 8.13
CA PHE A 145 -5.06 4.68 7.82
C PHE A 145 -3.95 4.27 8.80
N ASN A 146 -4.19 4.33 10.10
CA ASN A 146 -3.20 3.94 11.11
C ASN A 146 -2.83 2.46 10.99
N TYR A 147 -3.82 1.58 10.78
CA TYR A 147 -3.56 0.17 10.56
C TYR A 147 -2.70 -0.08 9.31
N SER A 148 -2.91 0.66 8.23
CA SER A 148 -2.13 0.52 7.01
C SER A 148 -0.63 0.81 7.21
N ILE A 149 -0.28 1.72 8.13
CA ILE A 149 1.11 2.00 8.52
C ILE A 149 1.70 0.80 9.27
N VAL A 150 0.96 0.30 10.27
CA VAL A 150 1.38 -0.91 11.03
C VAL A 150 1.55 -2.09 10.10
N TYR A 151 0.60 -2.27 9.16
CA TYR A 151 0.66 -3.32 8.13
C TYR A 151 1.98 -3.29 7.36
N LEU A 152 2.32 -2.15 6.76
CA LEU A 152 3.50 -2.06 5.90
C LEU A 152 4.80 -2.26 6.68
N ILE A 153 4.94 -1.59 7.83
CA ILE A 153 6.13 -1.71 8.69
C ILE A 153 6.29 -3.17 9.14
N SER A 154 5.23 -3.79 9.66
CA SER A 154 5.28 -5.17 10.15
C SER A 154 5.57 -6.16 9.02
N LEU A 155 4.99 -5.97 7.83
CA LEU A 155 5.24 -6.82 6.68
C LEU A 155 6.71 -6.82 6.28
N PHE A 156 7.34 -5.64 6.21
CA PHE A 156 8.77 -5.52 5.88
C PHE A 156 9.67 -6.05 7.01
N CYS A 157 9.30 -5.87 8.28
CA CYS A 157 10.03 -6.49 9.39
C CYS A 157 9.98 -8.02 9.33
N ILE A 158 8.80 -8.60 9.08
CA ILE A 158 8.64 -10.06 8.93
C ILE A 158 9.43 -10.56 7.71
N MET A 159 9.44 -9.81 6.62
CA MET A 159 10.23 -10.11 5.42
C MET A 159 11.72 -10.23 5.74
N LEU A 160 12.27 -9.28 6.50
CA LEU A 160 13.66 -9.31 6.95
C LEU A 160 13.93 -10.51 7.87
N LEU A 161 13.05 -10.76 8.85
CA LEU A 161 13.19 -11.89 9.78
C LEU A 161 13.18 -13.23 9.03
N ASP A 162 12.24 -13.41 8.09
CA ASP A 162 12.14 -14.63 7.28
C ASP A 162 13.39 -14.84 6.40
N HIS A 163 13.89 -13.78 5.78
CA HIS A 163 15.11 -13.82 4.97
C HIS A 163 16.33 -14.29 5.78
N TYR A 164 16.54 -13.72 6.96
CA TYR A 164 17.67 -14.12 7.83
C TYR A 164 17.47 -15.50 8.46
N ALA A 165 16.23 -15.92 8.76
CA ALA A 165 15.96 -17.25 9.28
C ALA A 165 16.27 -18.34 8.23
N ILE A 166 15.92 -18.09 6.96
CA ILE A 166 16.22 -19.04 5.87
C ILE A 166 17.74 -19.09 5.61
N THR A 167 18.42 -17.94 5.50
CA THR A 167 19.87 -17.90 5.26
C THR A 167 20.69 -18.53 6.39
N SER A 168 20.23 -18.43 7.63
CA SER A 168 20.89 -19.10 8.76
C SER A 168 20.70 -20.62 8.80
N SER A 169 19.64 -21.13 8.15
CA SER A 169 19.33 -22.57 8.10
C SER A 169 20.10 -23.32 7.01
N TYR A 170 20.72 -22.62 6.07
CA TYR A 170 21.60 -23.15 5.03
C TYR A 170 22.95 -22.42 5.04
N PRO A 171 23.83 -22.69 6.01
CA PRO A 171 25.22 -22.22 5.91
C PRO A 171 25.86 -22.91 4.71
N PHE A 172 26.44 -22.10 3.80
CA PHE A 172 27.20 -22.54 2.63
C PHE A 172 28.32 -23.50 3.01
#